data_bc09d689db10fcb85dae5292111e375f
#
_entry.id   bc09d689db10fcb85dae5292111e375f
#
_cell.length_a   1.000
_cell.length_b   1.000
_cell.length_c   1.000
_cell.angle_alpha   90.00
_cell.angle_beta   90.00
_cell.angle_gamma   90.00
#
_symmetry.space_group_name_H-M   'P 1'
#
loop_
_entity.id
_entity.type
_entity.pdbx_description
1 polymer ?
#
loop_
_entity_poly.entity_id
_entity_poly.type
_entity_poly.pdbx_seq_one_letter_code
_entity_poly.pdbx_strand_id
1 'polypeptide(L)'
;MSIAAPRALFDLPLPGRAPLPLGRATCIMGVVNVTPDSFSDGGLATDPGRAVDCALQLEADGADLIDVGAESTRPGAEPIDADEEWRRLRPVLKGLAGRLRVPLSVDTYRALTARRAIDEGAAIVNDISGLLYDAALGELVAARGAALVLMHTRGRSRAMYDEARYTDLVGEVLRELQRAIERAIGCGVPWSQLIVDPGLGFAKQAAHSLTALARLEAFAALGRPLLAGPSRKSFLTAATGPLPPAARDWATAASVPAAVLGGAHIVRVHRVAEMVQVVRVADALRAAGQGT
;
A
#
# COMPACT_ATOMS: atom_id res chain seq x y z
N MET A 1 27.92 1.05 12.89
CA MET A 1 27.01 1.06 11.71
C MET A 1 25.66 1.60 12.16
N SER A 2 25.08 2.56 11.42
CA SER A 2 23.73 3.07 11.72
C SER A 2 22.72 1.93 11.59
N ILE A 3 21.80 1.82 12.55
CA ILE A 3 20.71 0.84 12.51
C ILE A 3 19.60 1.24 11.53
N ALA A 4 19.66 2.46 10.96
CA ALA A 4 18.65 3.01 10.09
C ALA A 4 19.23 3.48 8.76
N ALA A 5 18.53 3.13 7.67
CA ALA A 5 18.85 3.62 6.34
C ALA A 5 18.57 5.12 6.19
N PRO A 6 19.33 5.86 5.37
CA PRO A 6 18.98 7.23 5.00
C PRO A 6 17.58 7.28 4.36
N ARG A 7 16.84 8.35 4.64
CA ARG A 7 15.52 8.58 4.04
C ARG A 7 15.47 9.98 3.43
N ALA A 8 15.21 10.04 2.11
CA ALA A 8 15.05 11.30 1.41
C ALA A 8 13.72 11.99 1.82
N LEU A 9 13.66 13.30 1.65
CA LEU A 9 12.45 14.07 1.87
C LEU A 9 11.72 14.28 0.54
N PHE A 10 10.40 14.13 0.56
CA PHE A 10 9.55 14.37 -0.59
C PHE A 10 8.33 15.17 -0.19
N ASP A 11 7.85 16.01 -1.09
CA ASP A 11 6.51 16.59 -1.05
C ASP A 11 5.71 15.93 -2.17
N LEU A 12 4.77 15.05 -1.82
CA LEU A 12 3.94 14.33 -2.78
C LEU A 12 2.75 15.21 -3.19
N PRO A 13 2.67 15.69 -4.45
CA PRO A 13 1.54 16.48 -4.90
C PRO A 13 0.27 15.64 -4.92
N LEU A 14 -0.83 16.24 -4.44
CA LEU A 14 -2.15 15.62 -4.41
C LEU A 14 -3.19 16.57 -5.02
N PRO A 15 -4.17 16.07 -5.80
CA PRO A 15 -5.19 16.91 -6.41
C PRO A 15 -6.06 17.58 -5.35
N GLY A 16 -6.26 18.90 -5.49
CA GLY A 16 -7.15 19.68 -4.61
C GLY A 16 -6.74 19.78 -3.14
N ARG A 17 -5.51 19.37 -2.78
CA ARG A 17 -4.98 19.35 -1.40
C ARG A 17 -3.56 19.89 -1.34
N ALA A 18 -3.11 20.23 -0.15
CA ALA A 18 -1.69 20.48 0.10
C ALA A 18 -0.87 19.21 -0.19
N PRO A 19 0.36 19.33 -0.68
CA PRO A 19 1.26 18.18 -0.84
C PRO A 19 1.43 17.42 0.47
N LEU A 20 1.52 16.10 0.37
CA LEU A 20 1.80 15.25 1.53
C LEU A 20 3.31 15.20 1.79
N PRO A 21 3.80 15.74 2.93
CA PRO A 21 5.21 15.67 3.26
C PRO A 21 5.60 14.26 3.69
N LEU A 22 6.63 13.69 3.07
CA LEU A 22 7.13 12.34 3.34
C LEU A 22 8.62 12.37 3.73
N GLY A 23 9.01 11.50 4.65
CA GLY A 23 10.40 11.23 5.00
C GLY A 23 10.86 11.78 6.34
N ARG A 24 10.25 12.84 6.90
CA ARG A 24 10.55 13.32 8.28
C ARG A 24 10.08 12.33 9.33
N ALA A 25 8.84 11.93 9.24
CA ALA A 25 8.24 10.85 9.99
C ALA A 25 7.69 9.79 9.02
N THR A 26 7.42 8.59 9.51
CA THR A 26 6.77 7.55 8.73
C THR A 26 5.27 7.78 8.74
N CYS A 27 4.66 7.90 7.55
CA CYS A 27 3.21 7.98 7.41
C CYS A 27 2.56 6.60 7.58
N ILE A 28 1.41 6.58 8.22
CA ILE A 28 0.63 5.37 8.46
C ILE A 28 -0.58 5.36 7.53
N MET A 29 -0.63 4.39 6.63
CA MET A 29 -1.75 4.15 5.73
C MET A 29 -2.65 3.08 6.32
N GLY A 30 -3.85 3.48 6.76
CA GLY A 30 -4.85 2.58 7.30
C GLY A 30 -5.60 1.84 6.18
N VAL A 31 -5.81 0.53 6.33
CA VAL A 31 -6.44 -0.34 5.32
C VAL A 31 -7.91 -0.57 5.63
N VAL A 32 -8.77 -0.30 4.65
CA VAL A 32 -10.19 -0.64 4.68
C VAL A 32 -10.53 -1.58 3.52
N ASN A 33 -10.80 -2.85 3.84
CA ASN A 33 -11.19 -3.84 2.84
C ASN A 33 -12.71 -3.96 2.76
N VAL A 34 -13.30 -3.58 1.62
CA VAL A 34 -14.75 -3.64 1.37
C VAL A 34 -15.07 -4.96 0.65
N THR A 35 -14.69 -6.07 1.28
CA THR A 35 -14.96 -7.43 0.76
C THR A 35 -16.05 -8.10 1.59
N PRO A 36 -16.83 -9.05 1.02
CA PRO A 36 -17.92 -9.73 1.72
C PRO A 36 -17.49 -10.32 3.08
N ASP A 37 -16.27 -10.80 3.20
CA ASP A 37 -15.72 -11.43 4.41
C ASP A 37 -15.30 -10.42 5.49
N SER A 38 -15.17 -9.14 5.15
CA SER A 38 -14.55 -8.14 6.05
C SER A 38 -15.56 -7.46 6.99
N PHE A 39 -16.82 -7.30 6.57
CA PHE A 39 -17.87 -6.57 7.32
C PHE A 39 -19.20 -7.29 7.35
N SER A 40 -19.25 -8.62 7.14
CA SER A 40 -20.45 -9.42 7.22
C SER A 40 -20.64 -10.00 8.62
N ASP A 41 -21.81 -9.84 9.20
CA ASP A 41 -22.24 -10.57 10.39
C ASP A 41 -22.81 -11.96 9.95
N GLY A 42 -21.89 -12.85 9.49
CA GLY A 42 -22.26 -14.23 9.17
C GLY A 42 -23.08 -14.44 7.91
N GLY A 43 -23.20 -13.47 7.00
CA GLY A 43 -23.96 -13.67 5.76
C GLY A 43 -24.01 -12.47 4.82
N LEU A 44 -23.90 -12.66 3.62
CA LEU A 44 -24.48 -12.15 2.37
C LEU A 44 -24.27 -10.69 1.93
N ALA A 45 -23.97 -9.68 2.77
CA ALA A 45 -23.75 -8.31 2.27
C ALA A 45 -22.69 -7.57 3.11
N THR A 46 -21.78 -6.88 2.42
CA THR A 46 -20.87 -5.90 3.03
C THR A 46 -21.69 -4.71 3.52
N ASP A 47 -21.58 -4.33 4.79
CA ASP A 47 -22.21 -3.11 5.31
C ASP A 47 -21.30 -1.90 5.00
N PRO A 48 -21.69 -1.01 4.06
CA PRO A 48 -20.91 0.17 3.73
C PRO A 48 -20.76 1.15 4.90
N GLY A 49 -21.76 1.21 5.79
CA GLY A 49 -21.73 2.06 6.99
C GLY A 49 -20.58 1.66 7.90
N ARG A 50 -20.41 0.36 8.17
CA ARG A 50 -19.28 -0.17 8.98
C ARG A 50 -17.93 0.12 8.36
N ALA A 51 -17.83 0.06 7.01
CA ALA A 51 -16.59 0.41 6.32
C ALA A 51 -16.25 1.91 6.44
N VAL A 52 -17.26 2.78 6.35
CA VAL A 52 -17.12 4.22 6.59
C VAL A 52 -16.69 4.49 8.03
N ASP A 53 -17.36 3.90 9.01
CA ASP A 53 -17.02 4.07 10.43
C ASP A 53 -15.61 3.54 10.73
N CYS A 54 -15.22 2.42 10.13
CA CYS A 54 -13.86 1.89 10.22
C CYS A 54 -12.83 2.90 9.69
N ALA A 55 -13.06 3.48 8.51
CA ALA A 55 -12.15 4.46 7.93
C ALA A 55 -11.97 5.69 8.82
N LEU A 56 -13.07 6.22 9.35
CA LEU A 56 -13.06 7.37 10.27
C LEU A 56 -12.39 7.04 11.60
N GLN A 57 -12.56 5.81 12.08
CA GLN A 57 -11.87 5.35 13.29
C GLN A 57 -10.37 5.22 13.05
N LEU A 58 -9.94 4.69 11.90
CA LEU A 58 -8.51 4.62 11.55
C LEU A 58 -7.88 6.03 11.48
N GLU A 59 -8.59 7.03 10.94
CA GLU A 59 -8.14 8.43 10.98
C GLU A 59 -8.04 8.93 12.43
N ALA A 60 -9.04 8.68 13.25
CA ALA A 60 -9.04 9.08 14.67
C ALA A 60 -7.92 8.39 15.47
N ASP A 61 -7.58 7.15 15.10
CA ASP A 61 -6.48 6.37 15.67
C ASP A 61 -5.09 6.89 15.24
N GLY A 62 -5.02 7.80 14.26
CA GLY A 62 -3.80 8.46 13.81
C GLY A 62 -3.26 7.96 12.48
N ALA A 63 -4.10 7.44 11.59
CA ALA A 63 -3.71 7.24 10.20
C ALA A 63 -3.46 8.58 9.50
N ASP A 64 -2.39 8.64 8.71
CA ASP A 64 -2.05 9.78 7.84
C ASP A 64 -2.69 9.68 6.45
N LEU A 65 -3.12 8.46 6.06
CA LEU A 65 -3.79 8.12 4.81
C LEU A 65 -4.78 6.99 5.06
N ILE A 66 -5.88 6.95 4.29
CA ILE A 66 -6.80 5.81 4.28
C ILE A 66 -6.79 5.18 2.90
N ASP A 67 -6.62 3.86 2.83
CA ASP A 67 -6.61 3.09 1.59
C ASP A 67 -7.79 2.13 1.54
N VAL A 68 -8.70 2.34 0.58
CA VAL A 68 -9.95 1.59 0.45
C VAL A 68 -9.88 0.68 -0.77
N GLY A 69 -10.06 -0.62 -0.56
CA GLY A 69 -10.08 -1.62 -1.62
C GLY A 69 -11.27 -2.56 -1.52
N ALA A 70 -11.79 -3.02 -2.66
CA ALA A 70 -12.96 -3.90 -2.73
C ALA A 70 -12.69 -5.27 -3.35
N GLU A 71 -11.49 -5.49 -3.87
CA GLU A 71 -11.06 -6.79 -4.38
C GLU A 71 -10.09 -7.46 -3.40
N SER A 72 -10.30 -8.75 -3.14
CA SER A 72 -9.33 -9.54 -2.40
C SER A 72 -8.14 -9.87 -3.30
N THR A 73 -6.95 -9.42 -2.89
CA THR A 73 -5.68 -9.73 -3.59
C THR A 73 -4.93 -10.89 -2.94
N ARG A 74 -5.59 -11.64 -2.04
CA ARG A 74 -5.00 -12.83 -1.42
C ARG A 74 -4.72 -13.90 -2.47
N PRO A 75 -3.71 -14.77 -2.25
CA PRO A 75 -3.45 -15.90 -3.13
C PRO A 75 -4.71 -16.75 -3.33
N GLY A 76 -5.02 -17.07 -4.59
CA GLY A 76 -6.19 -17.86 -4.94
C GLY A 76 -7.52 -17.10 -4.99
N ALA A 77 -7.54 -15.79 -4.70
CA ALA A 77 -8.76 -15.01 -4.83
C ALA A 77 -9.16 -14.88 -6.30
N GLU A 78 -10.46 -15.04 -6.55
CA GLU A 78 -11.04 -14.79 -7.86
C GLU A 78 -11.18 -13.28 -8.09
N PRO A 79 -10.74 -12.79 -9.27
CA PRO A 79 -10.93 -11.38 -9.60
C PRO A 79 -12.41 -11.06 -9.80
N ILE A 80 -12.79 -9.86 -9.41
CA ILE A 80 -14.12 -9.31 -9.69
C ILE A 80 -14.04 -8.37 -10.91
N ASP A 81 -15.16 -8.09 -11.57
CA ASP A 81 -15.21 -7.08 -12.63
C ASP A 81 -15.25 -5.64 -12.07
N ALA A 82 -15.08 -4.66 -12.95
CA ALA A 82 -15.03 -3.24 -12.56
C ALA A 82 -16.38 -2.73 -12.01
N ASP A 83 -17.51 -3.29 -12.45
CA ASP A 83 -18.83 -2.86 -11.99
C ASP A 83 -19.13 -3.42 -10.60
N GLU A 84 -18.75 -4.67 -10.32
CA GLU A 84 -18.84 -5.23 -8.97
C GLU A 84 -17.89 -4.53 -8.00
N GLU A 85 -16.64 -4.26 -8.42
CA GLU A 85 -15.70 -3.47 -7.63
C GLU A 85 -16.27 -2.10 -7.28
N TRP A 86 -16.83 -1.40 -8.28
CA TRP A 86 -17.46 -0.11 -8.09
C TRP A 86 -18.71 -0.17 -7.23
N ARG A 87 -19.53 -1.21 -7.40
CA ARG A 87 -20.75 -1.44 -6.59
C ARG A 87 -20.40 -1.50 -5.09
N ARG A 88 -19.27 -2.11 -4.75
CA ARG A 88 -18.78 -2.19 -3.36
C ARG A 88 -18.17 -0.86 -2.89
N LEU A 89 -17.32 -0.24 -3.70
CA LEU A 89 -16.59 0.99 -3.32
C LEU A 89 -17.49 2.22 -3.23
N ARG A 90 -18.41 2.40 -4.18
CA ARG A 90 -19.21 3.62 -4.31
C ARG A 90 -19.90 4.08 -3.01
N PRO A 91 -20.66 3.26 -2.28
CA PRO A 91 -21.35 3.70 -1.08
C PRO A 91 -20.35 4.10 0.02
N VAL A 92 -19.20 3.45 0.11
CA VAL A 92 -18.15 3.78 1.09
C VAL A 92 -17.49 5.11 0.73
N LEU A 93 -17.05 5.29 -0.51
CA LEU A 93 -16.41 6.54 -0.96
C LEU A 93 -17.34 7.74 -0.80
N LYS A 94 -18.63 7.60 -1.16
CA LYS A 94 -19.65 8.63 -0.92
C LYS A 94 -19.85 8.93 0.57
N GLY A 95 -19.85 7.91 1.41
CA GLY A 95 -19.94 8.07 2.86
C GLY A 95 -18.74 8.77 3.49
N LEU A 96 -17.57 8.70 2.85
CA LEU A 96 -16.33 9.35 3.29
C LEU A 96 -16.15 10.76 2.73
N ALA A 97 -16.84 11.11 1.63
CA ALA A 97 -16.69 12.39 0.97
C ALA A 97 -16.93 13.56 1.93
N GLY A 98 -15.95 14.46 2.04
CA GLY A 98 -15.98 15.62 2.94
C GLY A 98 -15.88 15.30 4.44
N ARG A 99 -15.74 14.02 4.83
CA ARG A 99 -15.60 13.61 6.24
C ARG A 99 -14.15 13.31 6.63
N LEU A 100 -13.33 12.79 5.70
CA LEU A 100 -11.91 12.55 5.93
C LEU A 100 -11.09 13.83 5.77
N ARG A 101 -10.20 14.11 6.73
CA ARG A 101 -9.19 15.16 6.66
C ARG A 101 -7.91 14.67 5.99
N VAL A 102 -7.56 13.39 6.19
CA VAL A 102 -6.40 12.74 5.57
C VAL A 102 -6.68 12.38 4.10
N PRO A 103 -5.65 12.22 3.25
CA PRO A 103 -5.84 11.79 1.86
C PRO A 103 -6.47 10.40 1.78
N LEU A 104 -7.38 10.26 0.82
CA LEU A 104 -8.01 8.99 0.47
C LEU A 104 -7.25 8.36 -0.69
N SER A 105 -6.88 7.10 -0.54
CA SER A 105 -6.31 6.21 -1.55
C SER A 105 -7.33 5.16 -1.96
N VAL A 106 -7.36 4.79 -3.22
CA VAL A 106 -8.14 3.65 -3.72
C VAL A 106 -7.21 2.53 -4.18
N ASP A 107 -7.38 1.33 -3.60
CA ASP A 107 -6.65 0.12 -3.98
C ASP A 107 -7.36 -0.52 -5.19
N THR A 108 -6.88 -0.21 -6.38
CA THR A 108 -7.39 -0.73 -7.64
C THR A 108 -6.34 -0.62 -8.75
N TYR A 109 -6.36 -1.59 -9.65
CA TYR A 109 -5.57 -1.59 -10.88
C TYR A 109 -6.42 -1.30 -12.14
N ARG A 110 -7.70 -0.92 -11.97
CA ARG A 110 -8.63 -0.67 -13.09
C ARG A 110 -8.85 0.82 -13.30
N ALA A 111 -8.62 1.27 -14.52
CA ALA A 111 -8.80 2.67 -14.90
C ALA A 111 -10.23 3.18 -14.65
N LEU A 112 -11.25 2.35 -14.95
CA LEU A 112 -12.64 2.74 -14.76
C LEU A 112 -12.98 2.96 -13.28
N THR A 113 -12.54 2.05 -12.40
CA THR A 113 -12.73 2.18 -10.95
C THR A 113 -11.94 3.36 -10.40
N ALA A 114 -10.67 3.52 -10.79
CA ALA A 114 -9.83 4.64 -10.38
C ALA A 114 -10.45 5.99 -10.77
N ARG A 115 -10.94 6.13 -12.01
CA ARG A 115 -11.64 7.34 -12.46
C ARG A 115 -12.81 7.70 -11.54
N ARG A 116 -13.69 6.73 -11.32
CA ARG A 116 -14.89 6.91 -10.48
C ARG A 116 -14.51 7.25 -9.03
N ALA A 117 -13.44 6.63 -8.49
CA ALA A 117 -12.97 6.91 -7.14
C ALA A 117 -12.34 8.30 -7.00
N ILE A 118 -11.58 8.75 -8.00
CA ILE A 118 -11.02 10.11 -8.03
C ILE A 118 -12.15 11.14 -8.14
N ASP A 119 -13.20 10.88 -8.92
CA ASP A 119 -14.38 11.74 -9.00
C ASP A 119 -15.13 11.85 -7.64
N GLU A 120 -15.01 10.85 -6.75
CA GLU A 120 -15.53 10.87 -5.37
C GLU A 120 -14.49 11.35 -4.34
N GLY A 121 -13.33 11.84 -4.76
CA GLY A 121 -12.34 12.51 -3.90
C GLY A 121 -11.10 11.69 -3.53
N ALA A 122 -10.87 10.52 -4.12
CA ALA A 122 -9.59 9.82 -3.96
C ALA A 122 -8.46 10.65 -4.58
N ALA A 123 -7.37 10.82 -3.85
CA ALA A 123 -6.21 11.60 -4.25
C ALA A 123 -5.02 10.71 -4.68
N ILE A 124 -5.07 9.43 -4.35
CA ILE A 124 -4.02 8.45 -4.60
C ILE A 124 -4.67 7.20 -5.21
N VAL A 125 -4.02 6.62 -6.20
CA VAL A 125 -4.35 5.28 -6.73
C VAL A 125 -3.24 4.33 -6.27
N ASN A 126 -3.63 3.26 -5.58
CA ASN A 126 -2.72 2.21 -5.15
C ASN A 126 -2.84 1.03 -6.13
N ASP A 127 -1.94 1.00 -7.12
CA ASP A 127 -1.94 -0.03 -8.15
C ASP A 127 -0.98 -1.17 -7.80
N ILE A 128 -1.57 -2.31 -7.43
CA ILE A 128 -0.82 -3.53 -7.11
C ILE A 128 -0.15 -4.19 -8.30
N SER A 129 -0.41 -3.72 -9.52
CA SER A 129 0.11 -4.32 -10.76
C SER A 129 1.31 -3.59 -11.35
N GLY A 130 1.60 -2.36 -10.90
CA GLY A 130 2.62 -1.51 -11.52
C GLY A 130 2.31 -1.19 -12.97
N LEU A 131 1.05 -0.93 -13.30
CA LEU A 131 0.51 -0.64 -14.63
C LEU A 131 0.60 -1.82 -15.63
N LEU A 132 0.52 -3.06 -15.13
CA LEU A 132 0.57 -4.25 -16.00
C LEU A 132 -0.83 -4.79 -16.36
N TYR A 133 -1.89 -4.46 -15.57
CA TYR A 133 -3.19 -5.11 -15.75
C TYR A 133 -4.19 -4.29 -16.54
N ASP A 134 -4.08 -2.96 -16.52
CA ASP A 134 -4.91 -2.05 -17.30
C ASP A 134 -4.05 -0.94 -17.90
N ALA A 135 -3.89 -0.95 -19.21
CA ALA A 135 -3.03 -0.01 -19.93
C ALA A 135 -3.54 1.45 -19.85
N ALA A 136 -4.85 1.65 -19.63
CA ALA A 136 -5.44 2.98 -19.56
C ALA A 136 -5.25 3.67 -18.20
N LEU A 137 -4.83 2.92 -17.17
CA LEU A 137 -4.74 3.46 -15.80
C LEU A 137 -3.71 4.59 -15.69
N GLY A 138 -2.54 4.44 -16.31
CA GLY A 138 -1.48 5.44 -16.25
C GLY A 138 -1.89 6.79 -16.83
N GLU A 139 -2.48 6.80 -18.03
CA GLU A 139 -2.98 8.02 -18.69
C GLU A 139 -4.12 8.68 -17.90
N LEU A 140 -5.02 7.86 -17.32
CA LEU A 140 -6.08 8.37 -16.47
C LEU A 140 -5.52 9.09 -15.23
N VAL A 141 -4.58 8.44 -14.52
CA VAL A 141 -3.96 9.01 -13.31
C VAL A 141 -3.25 10.33 -13.65
N ALA A 142 -2.49 10.36 -14.76
CA ALA A 142 -1.84 11.56 -15.25
C ALA A 142 -2.84 12.69 -15.53
N ALA A 143 -3.92 12.40 -16.27
CA ALA A 143 -4.95 13.38 -16.62
C ALA A 143 -5.70 13.94 -15.39
N ARG A 144 -5.78 13.17 -14.30
CA ARG A 144 -6.45 13.58 -13.06
C ARG A 144 -5.51 14.20 -12.03
N GLY A 145 -4.21 14.15 -12.25
CA GLY A 145 -3.20 14.65 -11.33
C GLY A 145 -3.16 13.91 -9.99
N ALA A 146 -3.64 12.65 -9.93
CA ALA A 146 -3.59 11.83 -8.74
C ALA A 146 -2.17 11.28 -8.51
N ALA A 147 -1.80 11.01 -7.27
CA ALA A 147 -0.59 10.26 -6.99
C ALA A 147 -0.79 8.77 -7.28
N LEU A 148 0.30 8.08 -7.62
CA LEU A 148 0.27 6.68 -8.02
C LEU A 148 1.27 5.84 -7.23
N VAL A 149 0.78 4.82 -6.54
CA VAL A 149 1.61 3.77 -5.98
C VAL A 149 1.81 2.70 -7.04
N LEU A 150 3.06 2.39 -7.35
CA LEU A 150 3.47 1.33 -8.24
C LEU A 150 4.00 0.16 -7.41
N MET A 151 3.20 -0.89 -7.26
CA MET A 151 3.64 -2.07 -6.54
C MET A 151 4.21 -3.12 -7.49
N HIS A 152 5.25 -3.79 -7.02
CA HIS A 152 5.84 -4.93 -7.73
C HIS A 152 5.05 -6.22 -7.49
N THR A 153 4.64 -6.84 -8.59
CA THR A 153 4.11 -8.22 -8.63
C THR A 153 4.52 -8.91 -9.93
N ARG A 154 4.41 -10.24 -9.97
CA ARG A 154 4.46 -11.08 -11.18
C ARG A 154 3.21 -11.93 -11.22
N GLY A 155 2.61 -12.10 -12.39
CA GLY A 155 1.36 -12.84 -12.54
C GLY A 155 0.20 -12.20 -11.76
N ARG A 156 -0.98 -12.77 -11.90
CA ARG A 156 -2.19 -12.36 -11.16
C ARG A 156 -2.34 -13.14 -9.87
N SER A 157 -3.14 -12.66 -8.92
CA SER A 157 -3.34 -13.24 -7.57
C SER A 157 -3.56 -14.76 -7.57
N ARG A 158 -4.21 -15.30 -8.60
CA ARG A 158 -4.47 -16.74 -8.73
C ARG A 158 -3.21 -17.58 -8.95
N ALA A 159 -2.22 -17.06 -9.69
CA ALA A 159 -1.01 -17.78 -10.09
C ALA A 159 0.29 -17.08 -9.65
N MET A 160 0.24 -16.08 -8.79
CA MET A 160 1.40 -15.24 -8.47
C MET A 160 2.55 -16.00 -7.82
N TYR A 161 2.30 -17.14 -7.18
CA TYR A 161 3.38 -17.95 -6.59
C TYR A 161 4.09 -18.82 -7.61
N ASP A 162 3.47 -19.16 -8.76
CA ASP A 162 4.12 -19.90 -9.84
C ASP A 162 5.21 -19.03 -10.48
N GLU A 163 5.02 -17.72 -10.49
CA GLU A 163 5.95 -16.71 -10.99
C GLU A 163 6.98 -16.25 -9.92
N ALA A 164 6.88 -16.76 -8.68
CA ALA A 164 7.75 -16.36 -7.56
C ALA A 164 9.14 -17.01 -7.63
N ARG A 165 9.83 -16.85 -8.78
CA ARG A 165 11.18 -17.39 -9.04
C ARG A 165 12.14 -16.23 -9.26
N TYR A 166 13.19 -16.15 -8.44
CA TYR A 166 14.20 -15.10 -8.47
C TYR A 166 15.59 -15.71 -8.37
N THR A 167 16.51 -15.23 -9.18
CA THR A 167 17.95 -15.49 -9.05
C THR A 167 18.61 -14.42 -8.19
N ASP A 168 18.23 -13.16 -8.42
CA ASP A 168 18.62 -12.00 -7.65
C ASP A 168 17.36 -11.21 -7.32
N LEU A 169 16.72 -11.54 -6.19
CA LEU A 169 15.44 -10.95 -5.79
C LEU A 169 15.46 -9.42 -5.80
N VAL A 170 16.43 -8.81 -5.11
CA VAL A 170 16.46 -7.36 -4.93
C VAL A 170 16.74 -6.66 -6.25
N GLY A 171 17.73 -7.12 -7.01
CA GLY A 171 18.07 -6.55 -8.31
C GLY A 171 16.97 -6.74 -9.34
N GLU A 172 16.26 -7.87 -9.34
CA GLU A 172 15.15 -8.11 -10.26
C GLU A 172 13.96 -7.21 -9.93
N VAL A 173 13.57 -7.12 -8.65
CA VAL A 173 12.47 -6.23 -8.19
C VAL A 173 12.80 -4.76 -8.48
N LEU A 174 14.05 -4.33 -8.26
CA LEU A 174 14.49 -2.98 -8.63
C LEU A 174 14.31 -2.70 -10.12
N ARG A 175 14.78 -3.60 -10.99
CA ARG A 175 14.66 -3.44 -12.44
C ARG A 175 13.20 -3.42 -12.89
N GLU A 176 12.33 -4.22 -12.28
CA GLU A 176 10.91 -4.30 -12.64
C GLU A 176 10.13 -3.08 -12.15
N LEU A 177 10.43 -2.56 -10.96
CA LEU A 177 9.88 -1.29 -10.48
C LEU A 177 10.38 -0.10 -11.32
N GLN A 178 11.65 -0.10 -11.73
CA GLN A 178 12.16 0.93 -12.64
C GLN A 178 11.37 0.95 -13.96
N ARG A 179 11.07 -0.21 -14.53
CA ARG A 179 10.21 -0.30 -15.73
C ARG A 179 8.78 0.17 -15.45
N ALA A 180 8.23 -0.06 -14.25
CA ALA A 180 6.92 0.46 -13.87
C ALA A 180 6.93 2.00 -13.79
N ILE A 181 7.98 2.59 -13.24
CA ILE A 181 8.20 4.03 -13.23
C ILE A 181 8.27 4.57 -14.66
N GLU A 182 9.04 3.93 -15.55
CA GLU A 182 9.18 4.33 -16.94
C GLU A 182 7.84 4.28 -17.69
N ARG A 183 7.02 3.24 -17.44
CA ARG A 183 5.64 3.17 -17.97
C ARG A 183 4.79 4.32 -17.47
N ALA A 184 4.81 4.61 -16.17
CA ALA A 184 4.02 5.70 -15.59
C ALA A 184 4.41 7.07 -16.18
N ILE A 185 5.71 7.33 -16.34
CA ILE A 185 6.22 8.56 -16.96
C ILE A 185 5.80 8.62 -18.44
N GLY A 186 5.89 7.49 -19.17
CA GLY A 186 5.44 7.37 -20.55
C GLY A 186 3.95 7.67 -20.73
N CYS A 187 3.12 7.39 -19.73
CA CYS A 187 1.71 7.78 -19.67
C CYS A 187 1.48 9.25 -19.24
N GLY A 188 2.54 9.98 -18.91
CA GLY A 188 2.45 11.39 -18.49
C GLY A 188 2.29 11.59 -16.98
N VAL A 189 2.41 10.55 -16.14
CA VAL A 189 2.39 10.73 -14.68
C VAL A 189 3.68 11.45 -14.25
N PRO A 190 3.59 12.60 -13.56
CA PRO A 190 4.78 13.30 -13.09
C PRO A 190 5.61 12.45 -12.14
N TRP A 191 6.93 12.49 -12.30
CA TRP A 191 7.87 11.83 -11.39
C TRP A 191 7.57 12.09 -9.92
N SER A 192 7.23 13.33 -9.55
CA SER A 192 6.93 13.74 -8.19
C SER A 192 5.68 13.07 -7.57
N GLN A 193 4.77 12.53 -8.40
CA GLN A 193 3.53 11.87 -7.96
C GLN A 193 3.65 10.37 -7.79
N LEU A 194 4.84 9.79 -8.02
CA LEU A 194 5.07 8.34 -7.93
C LEU A 194 5.53 7.92 -6.52
N ILE A 195 5.00 6.80 -6.05
CA ILE A 195 5.41 6.04 -4.87
C ILE A 195 5.71 4.62 -5.33
N VAL A 196 6.68 3.94 -4.74
CA VAL A 196 7.01 2.55 -5.08
C VAL A 196 6.83 1.62 -3.89
N ASP A 197 6.33 0.40 -4.15
CA ASP A 197 6.17 -0.67 -3.17
C ASP A 197 6.84 -1.95 -3.70
N PRO A 198 7.81 -2.55 -3.01
CA PRO A 198 8.44 -3.80 -3.42
C PRO A 198 7.48 -5.01 -3.40
N GLY A 199 6.25 -4.87 -2.92
CA GLY A 199 5.20 -5.87 -2.99
C GLY A 199 5.48 -7.08 -2.08
N LEU A 200 5.63 -6.85 -0.77
CA LEU A 200 5.79 -7.93 0.20
C LEU A 200 4.60 -8.90 0.13
N GLY A 201 4.85 -10.20 -0.05
CA GLY A 201 3.82 -11.24 -0.17
C GLY A 201 3.14 -11.33 -1.54
N PHE A 202 3.51 -10.50 -2.52
CA PHE A 202 3.01 -10.59 -3.89
C PHE A 202 4.08 -11.19 -4.80
N ALA A 203 3.75 -12.28 -5.49
CA ALA A 203 4.67 -13.06 -6.32
C ALA A 203 6.02 -13.35 -5.61
N LYS A 204 5.97 -13.49 -4.30
CA LYS A 204 7.14 -13.74 -3.44
C LYS A 204 6.81 -14.81 -2.42
N GLN A 205 7.60 -15.87 -2.39
CA GLN A 205 7.56 -16.83 -1.30
C GLN A 205 7.95 -16.15 0.03
N ALA A 206 7.74 -16.82 1.15
CA ALA A 206 8.01 -16.24 2.47
C ALA A 206 9.46 -15.76 2.61
N ALA A 207 10.43 -16.58 2.20
CA ALA A 207 11.86 -16.21 2.22
C ALA A 207 12.15 -14.96 1.37
N HIS A 208 11.53 -14.85 0.17
CA HIS A 208 11.67 -13.68 -0.70
C HIS A 208 11.11 -12.42 -0.04
N SER A 209 9.95 -12.51 0.61
CA SER A 209 9.33 -11.37 1.29
C SER A 209 10.13 -10.91 2.50
N LEU A 210 10.68 -11.85 3.28
CA LEU A 210 11.59 -11.55 4.39
C LEU A 210 12.88 -10.89 3.89
N THR A 211 13.46 -11.40 2.78
CA THR A 211 14.65 -10.79 2.16
C THR A 211 14.36 -9.38 1.66
N ALA A 212 13.23 -9.16 0.96
CA ALA A 212 12.85 -7.84 0.47
C ALA A 212 12.64 -6.84 1.62
N LEU A 213 12.04 -7.28 2.74
CA LEU A 213 11.88 -6.45 3.93
C LEU A 213 13.22 -6.14 4.59
N ALA A 214 14.09 -7.15 4.77
CA ALA A 214 15.40 -7.01 5.38
C ALA A 214 16.37 -6.15 4.54
N ARG A 215 16.13 -6.04 3.23
CA ARG A 215 16.94 -5.25 2.28
C ARG A 215 16.14 -4.08 1.70
N LEU A 216 15.17 -3.55 2.45
CA LEU A 216 14.27 -2.50 1.97
C LEU A 216 15.03 -1.23 1.56
N GLU A 217 16.13 -0.94 2.24
CA GLU A 217 17.00 0.20 1.95
C GLU A 217 17.51 0.22 0.50
N ALA A 218 17.69 -0.93 -0.12
CA ALA A 218 18.15 -1.01 -1.50
C ALA A 218 17.18 -0.33 -2.50
N PHE A 219 15.89 -0.36 -2.21
CA PHE A 219 14.87 0.25 -3.09
C PHE A 219 14.89 1.78 -3.06
N ALA A 220 15.60 2.41 -2.12
CA ALA A 220 15.84 3.85 -2.13
C ALA A 220 16.58 4.31 -3.40
N ALA A 221 17.31 3.42 -4.08
CA ALA A 221 17.97 3.68 -5.37
C ALA A 221 16.98 4.11 -6.47
N LEU A 222 15.68 3.78 -6.34
CA LEU A 222 14.62 4.22 -7.27
C LEU A 222 14.30 5.72 -7.14
N GLY A 223 14.83 6.43 -6.13
CA GLY A 223 14.66 7.86 -5.93
C GLY A 223 13.20 8.28 -5.69
N ARG A 224 12.35 7.39 -5.24
CA ARG A 224 10.93 7.64 -4.94
C ARG A 224 10.58 7.26 -3.50
N PRO A 225 9.49 7.84 -2.92
CA PRO A 225 8.99 7.39 -1.63
C PRO A 225 8.73 5.88 -1.63
N LEU A 226 9.12 5.19 -0.56
CA LEU A 226 8.90 3.75 -0.38
C LEU A 226 7.66 3.52 0.47
N LEU A 227 6.74 2.69 -0.04
CA LEU A 227 5.64 2.10 0.72
C LEU A 227 5.99 0.66 1.07
N ALA A 228 5.66 0.23 2.28
CA ALA A 228 5.78 -1.17 2.70
C ALA A 228 4.50 -1.62 3.42
N GLY A 229 3.90 -2.71 2.95
CA GLY A 229 2.68 -3.29 3.50
C GLY A 229 2.90 -4.69 4.08
N PRO A 230 3.54 -4.88 5.24
CA PRO A 230 3.75 -6.20 5.82
C PRO A 230 2.52 -6.75 6.57
N SER A 231 1.52 -5.91 6.83
CA SER A 231 0.44 -6.18 7.78
C SER A 231 -0.38 -7.42 7.46
N ARG A 232 -0.43 -8.36 8.41
CA ARG A 232 -1.21 -9.61 8.38
C ARG A 232 -0.87 -10.57 7.23
N LYS A 233 0.22 -10.31 6.49
CA LYS A 233 0.59 -11.12 5.34
C LYS A 233 1.10 -12.52 5.74
N SER A 234 0.86 -13.49 4.84
CA SER A 234 1.15 -14.90 5.10
C SER A 234 2.63 -15.20 5.28
N PHE A 235 3.53 -14.42 4.66
CA PHE A 235 4.97 -14.64 4.79
C PHE A 235 5.46 -14.55 6.25
N LEU A 236 4.75 -13.82 7.12
CA LEU A 236 5.08 -13.71 8.54
C LEU A 236 4.93 -15.06 9.27
N THR A 237 4.07 -15.96 8.77
CA THR A 237 3.87 -17.28 9.38
C THR A 237 5.07 -18.21 9.22
N ALA A 238 6.02 -17.90 8.34
CA ALA A 238 7.27 -18.63 8.25
C ALA A 238 8.13 -18.53 9.54
N ALA A 239 7.97 -17.43 10.29
CA ALA A 239 8.67 -17.22 11.54
C ALA A 239 7.81 -17.59 12.77
N THR A 240 6.49 -17.43 12.68
CA THR A 240 5.59 -17.56 13.85
C THR A 240 4.81 -18.89 13.90
N GLY A 241 4.91 -19.70 12.84
CA GLY A 241 4.00 -20.83 12.62
C GLY A 241 2.65 -20.38 12.05
N PRO A 242 1.76 -21.34 11.72
CA PRO A 242 0.48 -21.06 11.09
C PRO A 242 -0.44 -20.29 12.03
N LEU A 243 -0.82 -19.06 11.59
CA LEU A 243 -1.74 -18.18 12.30
C LEU A 243 -2.79 -17.62 11.32
N PRO A 244 -4.06 -17.49 11.71
CA PRO A 244 -5.05 -16.78 10.91
C PRO A 244 -4.66 -15.31 10.78
N PRO A 245 -5.10 -14.59 9.72
CA PRO A 245 -4.69 -13.20 9.47
C PRO A 245 -4.85 -12.27 10.68
N ALA A 246 -5.98 -12.32 11.39
CA ALA A 246 -6.24 -11.47 12.55
C ALA A 246 -5.29 -11.73 13.74
N ALA A 247 -4.72 -12.92 13.84
CA ALA A 247 -3.77 -13.25 14.91
C ALA A 247 -2.31 -12.85 14.59
N ARG A 248 -2.05 -12.27 13.41
CA ARG A 248 -0.69 -11.86 12.96
C ARG A 248 -0.33 -10.42 13.36
N ASP A 249 -1.09 -9.77 14.23
CA ASP A 249 -0.87 -8.35 14.56
C ASP A 249 0.47 -8.15 15.30
N TRP A 250 0.88 -9.07 16.17
CA TRP A 250 2.21 -9.01 16.79
C TRP A 250 3.36 -9.24 15.82
N ALA A 251 3.18 -10.15 14.85
CA ALA A 251 4.16 -10.35 13.78
C ALA A 251 4.23 -9.11 12.86
N THR A 252 3.09 -8.44 12.64
CA THR A 252 3.04 -7.14 11.96
C THR A 252 3.82 -6.10 12.75
N ALA A 253 3.58 -5.98 14.08
CA ALA A 253 4.28 -5.04 14.95
C ALA A 253 5.81 -5.26 14.97
N ALA A 254 6.27 -6.50 14.82
CA ALA A 254 7.70 -6.81 14.68
C ALA A 254 8.27 -6.43 13.31
N SER A 255 7.47 -6.50 12.25
CA SER A 255 7.92 -6.23 10.87
C SER A 255 7.87 -4.74 10.49
N VAL A 256 6.99 -3.95 11.10
CA VAL A 256 6.87 -2.51 10.86
C VAL A 256 8.16 -1.75 11.22
N PRO A 257 8.82 -1.96 12.38
CA PRO A 257 10.10 -1.33 12.68
C PRO A 257 11.19 -1.66 11.66
N ALA A 258 11.23 -2.89 11.16
CA ALA A 258 12.19 -3.25 10.10
C ALA A 258 11.94 -2.42 8.83
N ALA A 259 10.67 -2.21 8.44
CA ALA A 259 10.34 -1.34 7.31
C ALA A 259 10.74 0.12 7.56
N VAL A 260 10.43 0.68 8.74
CA VAL A 260 10.78 2.07 9.11
C VAL A 260 12.28 2.29 9.12
N LEU A 261 13.03 1.40 9.77
CA LEU A 261 14.50 1.47 9.83
C LEU A 261 15.14 1.22 8.46
N GLY A 262 14.51 0.38 7.62
CA GLY A 262 14.88 0.15 6.22
C GLY A 262 14.52 1.30 5.27
N GLY A 263 13.96 2.42 5.77
CA GLY A 263 13.73 3.63 5.01
C GLY A 263 12.32 3.76 4.39
N ALA A 264 11.34 2.96 4.81
CA ALA A 264 9.96 3.16 4.38
C ALA A 264 9.44 4.55 4.74
N HIS A 265 8.78 5.22 3.80
CA HIS A 265 8.12 6.50 3.99
C HIS A 265 6.67 6.31 4.44
N ILE A 266 6.05 5.21 3.99
CA ILE A 266 4.68 4.86 4.29
C ILE A 266 4.65 3.39 4.72
N VAL A 267 3.93 3.09 5.80
CA VAL A 267 3.60 1.72 6.20
C VAL A 267 2.10 1.50 6.10
N ARG A 268 1.69 0.45 5.39
CA ARG A 268 0.27 0.11 5.18
C ARG A 268 -0.16 -0.97 6.16
N VAL A 269 -1.10 -0.64 7.06
CA VAL A 269 -1.45 -1.47 8.22
C VAL A 269 -2.96 -1.52 8.49
N HIS A 270 -3.43 -2.60 9.15
CA HIS A 270 -4.83 -2.78 9.54
C HIS A 270 -5.13 -2.19 10.95
N ARG A 271 -4.18 -2.28 11.88
CA ARG A 271 -4.35 -1.86 13.29
C ARG A 271 -3.58 -0.57 13.52
N VAL A 272 -4.20 0.57 13.20
CA VAL A 272 -3.54 1.88 13.25
C VAL A 272 -3.19 2.28 14.68
N ALA A 273 -4.12 2.17 15.63
CA ALA A 273 -3.91 2.60 17.01
C ALA A 273 -2.64 2.00 17.66
N GLU A 274 -2.43 0.68 17.44
CA GLU A 274 -1.25 -0.01 17.95
C GLU A 274 0.00 0.33 17.14
N MET A 275 -0.14 0.43 15.82
CA MET A 275 1.01 0.67 14.92
C MET A 275 1.53 2.10 15.02
N VAL A 276 0.72 3.09 15.40
CA VAL A 276 1.19 4.45 15.71
C VAL A 276 2.28 4.44 16.79
N GLN A 277 2.09 3.66 17.86
CA GLN A 277 3.09 3.55 18.93
C GLN A 277 4.38 2.88 18.41
N VAL A 278 4.23 1.80 17.64
CA VAL A 278 5.35 1.07 17.04
C VAL A 278 6.16 1.96 16.10
N VAL A 279 5.49 2.70 15.22
CA VAL A 279 6.11 3.61 14.25
C VAL A 279 6.82 4.76 14.95
N ARG A 280 6.19 5.37 15.96
CA ARG A 280 6.82 6.47 16.74
C ARG A 280 8.11 6.04 17.41
N VAL A 281 8.15 4.84 18.01
CA VAL A 281 9.38 4.29 18.60
C VAL A 281 10.44 4.02 17.54
N ALA A 282 10.05 3.42 16.41
CA ALA A 282 10.97 3.14 15.31
C ALA A 282 11.55 4.44 14.68
N ASP A 283 10.73 5.48 14.50
CA ASP A 283 11.19 6.79 14.01
C ASP A 283 12.12 7.49 15.03
N ALA A 284 11.84 7.37 16.33
CA ALA A 284 12.73 7.88 17.37
C ALA A 284 14.10 7.18 17.37
N LEU A 285 14.11 5.85 17.23
CA LEU A 285 15.36 5.08 17.09
C LEU A 285 16.13 5.49 15.83
N ARG A 286 15.42 5.72 14.72
CA ARG A 286 16.01 6.19 13.46
C ARG A 286 16.65 7.57 13.63
N ALA A 287 15.97 8.51 14.29
CA ALA A 287 16.48 9.85 14.54
C ALA A 287 17.73 9.83 15.46
N ALA A 288 17.68 9.02 16.51
CA ALA A 288 18.83 8.86 17.43
C ALA A 288 20.07 8.27 16.73
N GLY A 289 19.87 7.33 15.77
CA GLY A 289 20.98 6.74 15.02
C GLY A 289 21.61 7.63 13.94
N GLN A 290 21.00 8.78 13.61
CA GLN A 290 21.50 9.76 12.63
C GLN A 290 22.20 10.95 13.28
N GLY A 291 22.10 11.11 14.60
CA GLY A 291 22.61 12.25 15.37
C GLY A 291 24.01 12.08 15.97
N THR A 292 24.77 11.05 15.55
CA THR A 292 26.17 10.83 15.98
C THR A 292 27.11 10.93 14.76
#